data_3ed485a1750f7939c030f1b140bf1c29
#
_entry.id   3ed485a1750f7939c030f1b140bf1c29
#
_cell.length_a   1.000
_cell.length_b   1.000
_cell.length_c   1.000
_cell.angle_alpha   90.00
_cell.angle_beta   90.00
_cell.angle_gamma   90.00
#
_symmetry.space_group_name_H-M   'P 1'
#
loop_
_entity.id
_entity.type
_entity.pdbx_description
1 polymer ?
#
loop_
_entity_poly.entity_id
_entity_poly.type
_entity_poly.pdbx_seq_one_letter_code
_entity_poly.pdbx_strand_id
1 'polypeptide(L)'
;NKKIAEIQASDIVIHSTEDALNLMGDLYYQGYDGLILHEEQVTPAFFDLKTKMAGEILQKFSNYRFPLVLIGDFSKFPSQSLQDFIRESNKGRQVNFVRTLPEALQLLSKP
;
A
#
# COMPACT_ATOMS: atom_id res chain seq x y z
N ASN A 1 11.95 17.42 -4.62
CA ASN A 1 10.49 17.23 -4.58
C ASN A 1 10.12 15.84 -5.05
N LYS A 2 9.19 15.21 -4.34
CA LYS A 2 8.74 13.87 -4.70
C LYS A 2 7.42 13.93 -5.45
N LYS A 3 7.31 13.07 -6.44
CA LYS A 3 6.11 12.94 -7.27
C LYS A 3 5.32 11.73 -6.78
N ILE A 4 4.19 12.00 -6.12
CA ILE A 4 3.38 10.97 -5.48
C ILE A 4 2.07 10.78 -6.25
N ALA A 5 1.71 9.53 -6.53
CA ALA A 5 0.46 9.21 -7.19
C ALA A 5 -0.57 8.79 -6.14
N GLU A 6 -1.75 9.41 -6.21
CA GLU A 6 -2.91 8.95 -5.45
C GLU A 6 -3.95 8.48 -6.45
N ILE A 7 -4.39 7.23 -6.32
CA ILE A 7 -5.34 6.67 -7.27
C ILE A 7 -6.75 7.19 -6.98
N GLN A 8 -7.40 7.74 -8.00
CA GLN A 8 -8.75 8.27 -7.93
C GLN A 8 -9.70 7.28 -8.62
N ALA A 9 -10.28 6.38 -7.83
CA ALA A 9 -11.22 5.40 -8.33
C ALA A 9 -12.17 5.01 -7.22
N SER A 10 -13.44 4.75 -7.59
CA SER A 10 -14.45 4.32 -6.64
C SER A 10 -14.52 2.79 -6.54
N ASP A 11 -13.86 2.07 -7.45
CA ASP A 11 -13.89 0.62 -7.50
C ASP A 11 -12.53 0.03 -7.15
N ILE A 12 -12.51 -1.30 -6.98
CA ILE A 12 -11.27 -2.03 -6.75
C ILE A 12 -10.40 -1.92 -8.01
N VAL A 13 -9.15 -1.50 -7.83
CA VAL A 13 -8.17 -1.43 -8.91
C VAL A 13 -7.06 -2.46 -8.73
N ILE A 14 -6.87 -2.96 -7.52
CA ILE A 14 -5.90 -4.01 -7.23
C ILE A 14 -6.65 -5.29 -6.90
N HIS A 15 -6.69 -6.21 -7.85
CA HIS A 15 -7.36 -7.51 -7.71
C HIS A 15 -6.39 -8.63 -7.39
N SER A 16 -5.10 -8.41 -7.62
CA SER A 16 -4.07 -9.43 -7.48
C SER A 16 -2.73 -8.78 -7.18
N THR A 17 -1.76 -9.59 -6.78
CA THR A 17 -0.38 -9.14 -6.64
C THR A 17 0.13 -8.58 -7.98
N GLU A 18 -0.23 -9.23 -9.09
CA GLU A 18 0.20 -8.79 -10.40
C GLU A 18 -0.33 -7.40 -10.74
N ASP A 19 -1.58 -7.11 -10.40
CA ASP A 19 -2.14 -5.77 -10.61
C ASP A 19 -1.32 -4.70 -9.88
N ALA A 20 -0.94 -4.99 -8.64
CA ALA A 20 -0.14 -4.06 -7.85
C ALA A 20 1.23 -3.85 -8.47
N LEU A 21 1.85 -4.91 -8.96
CA LEU A 21 3.16 -4.82 -9.60
C LEU A 21 3.10 -4.05 -10.90
N ASN A 22 2.05 -4.27 -11.70
CA ASN A 22 1.88 -3.55 -12.96
C ASN A 22 1.69 -2.06 -12.71
N LEU A 23 0.89 -1.71 -11.71
CA LEU A 23 0.68 -0.31 -11.37
C LEU A 23 1.98 0.34 -10.88
N MET A 24 2.71 -0.34 -10.00
CA MET A 24 3.99 0.14 -9.52
C MET A 24 4.98 0.37 -10.67
N GLY A 25 5.05 -0.60 -11.59
CA GLY A 25 5.95 -0.50 -12.74
C GLY A 25 5.61 0.68 -13.63
N ASP A 26 4.31 0.87 -13.92
CA ASP A 26 3.86 2.00 -14.73
C ASP A 26 4.21 3.33 -14.08
N LEU A 27 3.97 3.45 -12.78
CA LEU A 27 4.26 4.68 -12.04
C LEU A 27 5.77 4.95 -11.96
N TYR A 28 6.53 3.90 -11.70
CA TYR A 28 7.98 4.01 -11.64
C TYR A 28 8.53 4.51 -12.96
N TYR A 29 8.04 3.95 -14.05
CA TYR A 29 8.46 4.33 -15.40
C TYR A 29 8.13 5.79 -15.71
N GLN A 30 7.01 6.28 -15.16
CA GLN A 30 6.58 7.67 -15.36
C GLN A 30 7.29 8.65 -14.41
N GLY A 31 8.18 8.16 -13.56
CA GLY A 31 8.95 9.01 -12.66
C GLY A 31 8.28 9.31 -11.33
N TYR A 32 7.25 8.55 -10.95
CA TYR A 32 6.66 8.70 -9.63
C TYR A 32 7.55 8.09 -8.56
N ASP A 33 7.48 8.66 -7.36
CA ASP A 33 8.32 8.27 -6.22
C ASP A 33 7.55 7.50 -5.15
N GLY A 34 6.24 7.37 -5.29
CA GLY A 34 5.43 6.63 -4.32
C GLY A 34 3.97 6.58 -4.75
N LEU A 35 3.22 5.72 -4.07
CA LEU A 35 1.82 5.43 -4.42
C LEU A 35 0.95 5.46 -3.17
N ILE A 36 -0.20 6.12 -3.29
CA ILE A 36 -1.24 6.10 -2.27
C ILE A 36 -2.46 5.37 -2.83
N LEU A 37 -2.90 4.36 -2.09
CA LEU A 37 -4.13 3.62 -2.39
C LEU A 37 -5.08 3.74 -1.20
N HIS A 38 -6.37 3.73 -1.49
CA HIS A 38 -7.39 3.68 -0.46
C HIS A 38 -7.83 2.23 -0.27
N GLU A 39 -8.20 1.89 0.95
CA GLU A 39 -8.56 0.52 1.31
C GLU A 39 -9.58 -0.10 0.36
N GLU A 40 -10.60 0.66 -0.02
CA GLU A 40 -11.68 0.18 -0.89
C GLU A 40 -11.23 -0.07 -2.33
N GLN A 41 -10.03 0.36 -2.69
CA GLN A 41 -9.48 0.13 -4.03
C GLN A 41 -8.70 -1.18 -4.12
N VAL A 42 -8.55 -1.88 -2.99
CA VAL A 42 -7.76 -3.11 -2.90
C VAL A 42 -8.69 -4.27 -2.54
N THR A 43 -8.57 -5.38 -3.27
CA THR A 43 -9.41 -6.55 -3.01
C THR A 43 -9.33 -6.98 -1.54
N PRO A 44 -10.46 -7.42 -0.95
CA PRO A 44 -10.45 -7.96 0.44
C PRO A 44 -9.45 -9.10 0.64
N ALA A 45 -9.09 -9.83 -0.41
CA ALA A 45 -8.09 -10.90 -0.32
C ALA A 45 -6.74 -10.41 0.22
N PHE A 46 -6.41 -9.12 0.00
CA PHE A 46 -5.19 -8.54 0.53
C PHE A 46 -5.16 -8.63 2.06
N PHE A 47 -6.32 -8.41 2.69
CA PHE A 47 -6.42 -8.37 4.15
C PHE A 47 -6.62 -9.73 4.80
N ASP A 48 -6.66 -10.79 4.00
CA ASP A 48 -6.65 -12.17 4.47
C ASP A 48 -5.24 -12.73 4.28
N LEU A 49 -4.47 -12.83 5.36
CA LEU A 49 -3.07 -13.23 5.28
C LEU A 49 -2.87 -14.63 4.71
N LYS A 50 -3.91 -15.47 4.74
CA LYS A 50 -3.83 -16.81 4.16
C LYS A 50 -3.60 -16.78 2.66
N THR A 51 -4.02 -15.70 2.00
CA THR A 51 -3.82 -15.55 0.55
C THR A 51 -2.38 -15.21 0.20
N LYS A 52 -1.58 -14.78 1.18
CA LYS A 52 -0.20 -14.33 1.03
C LYS A 52 -0.03 -13.07 0.20
N MET A 53 -1.13 -12.47 -0.24
CA MET A 53 -1.10 -11.31 -1.14
C MET A 53 -0.40 -10.11 -0.51
N ALA A 54 -0.74 -9.78 0.75
CA ALA A 54 -0.14 -8.63 1.43
C ALA A 54 1.37 -8.79 1.55
N GLY A 55 1.82 -9.98 1.95
CA GLY A 55 3.25 -10.27 2.08
C GLY A 55 3.98 -10.19 0.74
N GLU A 56 3.36 -10.71 -0.32
CA GLU A 56 3.95 -10.66 -1.66
C GLU A 56 4.10 -9.23 -2.16
N ILE A 57 3.06 -8.41 -1.96
CA ILE A 57 3.09 -7.02 -2.39
C ILE A 57 4.14 -6.25 -1.59
N LEU A 58 4.18 -6.45 -0.28
CA LEU A 58 5.18 -5.80 0.57
C LEU A 58 6.59 -6.15 0.11
N GLN A 59 6.84 -7.44 -0.17
CA GLN A 59 8.14 -7.92 -0.62
C GLN A 59 8.56 -7.22 -1.92
N LYS A 60 7.65 -7.16 -2.89
CA LYS A 60 7.98 -6.59 -4.20
C LYS A 60 8.20 -5.09 -4.14
N PHE A 61 7.34 -4.37 -3.42
CA PHE A 61 7.52 -2.93 -3.25
C PHE A 61 8.82 -2.62 -2.51
N SER A 62 9.18 -3.46 -1.54
CA SER A 62 10.46 -3.32 -0.83
C SER A 62 11.64 -3.55 -1.74
N ASN A 63 11.56 -4.60 -2.58
CA ASN A 63 12.64 -4.93 -3.51
C ASN A 63 12.93 -3.78 -4.48
N TYR A 64 11.88 -3.09 -4.93
CA TYR A 64 12.02 -1.96 -5.85
C TYR A 64 12.16 -0.63 -5.13
N ARG A 65 12.10 -0.64 -3.79
CA ARG A 65 12.17 0.57 -2.97
C ARG A 65 11.16 1.61 -3.39
N PHE A 66 9.96 1.15 -3.72
CA PHE A 66 8.86 2.01 -4.15
C PHE A 66 7.84 2.09 -3.01
N PRO A 67 7.75 3.23 -2.29
CA PRO A 67 6.85 3.34 -1.15
C PRO A 67 5.38 3.25 -1.53
N LEU A 68 4.62 2.51 -0.73
CA LEU A 68 3.18 2.39 -0.86
C LEU A 68 2.54 2.76 0.47
N VAL A 69 1.53 3.61 0.44
CA VAL A 69 0.74 3.91 1.63
C VAL A 69 -0.72 3.58 1.36
N LEU A 70 -1.31 2.81 2.25
CA LEU A 70 -2.73 2.45 2.21
C LEU A 70 -3.48 3.29 3.24
N ILE A 71 -4.55 3.94 2.81
CA ILE A 71 -5.38 4.76 3.67
C ILE A 71 -6.68 4.02 3.97
N GLY A 72 -7.02 3.89 5.24
CA GLY A 72 -8.27 3.25 5.63
C GLY A 72 -8.38 3.07 7.13
N ASP A 73 -9.48 2.48 7.56
CA ASP A 73 -9.68 2.10 8.95
C ASP A 73 -9.44 0.60 9.08
N PHE A 74 -8.20 0.24 9.42
CA PHE A 74 -7.80 -1.16 9.49
C PHE A 74 -8.12 -1.80 10.84
N SER A 75 -8.58 -1.00 11.81
CA SER A 75 -8.95 -1.51 13.12
C SER A 75 -10.19 -2.42 13.07
N LYS A 76 -10.97 -2.32 11.99
CA LYS A 76 -12.17 -3.13 11.81
C LYS A 76 -11.89 -4.60 11.55
N PHE A 77 -10.66 -4.95 11.18
CA PHE A 77 -10.29 -6.34 10.88
C PHE A 77 -9.98 -7.06 12.18
N PRO A 78 -10.67 -8.20 12.48
CA PRO A 78 -10.51 -8.87 13.78
C PRO A 78 -9.25 -9.74 13.88
N SER A 79 -8.59 -10.02 12.78
CA SER A 79 -7.42 -10.90 12.79
C SER A 79 -6.24 -10.25 13.52
N GLN A 80 -5.79 -10.91 14.60
CA GLN A 80 -4.61 -10.44 15.33
C GLN A 80 -3.36 -10.53 14.46
N SER A 81 -3.26 -11.58 13.65
CA SER A 81 -2.12 -11.73 12.74
C SER A 81 -2.03 -10.57 11.76
N LEU A 82 -3.18 -10.11 11.24
CA LEU A 82 -3.19 -8.96 10.35
C LEU A 82 -2.80 -7.68 11.08
N GLN A 83 -3.30 -7.49 12.30
CA GLN A 83 -2.93 -6.30 13.10
C GLN A 83 -1.43 -6.29 13.38
N ASP A 84 -0.85 -7.46 13.68
CA ASP A 84 0.59 -7.59 13.90
C ASP A 84 1.36 -7.28 12.62
N PHE A 85 0.89 -7.79 11.47
CA PHE A 85 1.50 -7.51 10.18
C PHE A 85 1.52 -6.01 9.89
N ILE A 86 0.39 -5.33 10.11
CA ILE A 86 0.28 -3.89 9.89
C ILE A 86 1.25 -3.14 10.79
N ARG A 87 1.29 -3.51 12.07
CA ARG A 87 2.18 -2.85 13.03
C ARG A 87 3.65 -2.99 12.63
N GLU A 88 4.05 -4.20 12.20
CA GLU A 88 5.42 -4.43 11.76
C GLU A 88 5.74 -3.65 10.49
N SER A 89 4.79 -3.65 9.54
CA SER A 89 4.97 -2.92 8.30
C SER A 89 5.14 -1.42 8.56
N ASN A 90 4.41 -0.89 9.53
CA ASN A 90 4.47 0.54 9.86
C ASN A 90 5.79 0.96 10.51
N LYS A 91 6.60 0.04 10.97
CA LYS A 91 7.92 0.37 11.50
C LYS A 91 8.89 0.76 10.39
N GLY A 92 8.65 0.28 9.16
CA GLY A 92 9.48 0.60 8.02
C GLY A 92 8.87 1.71 7.18
N ARG A 93 9.44 1.92 5.99
CA ARG A 93 9.00 2.97 5.07
C ARG A 93 8.60 2.45 3.70
N GLN A 94 8.39 1.14 3.57
CA GLN A 94 8.07 0.58 2.26
C GLN A 94 6.57 0.47 2.03
N VAL A 95 5.86 -0.14 2.97
CA VAL A 95 4.40 -0.22 2.90
C VAL A 95 3.86 0.20 4.26
N ASN A 96 3.08 1.27 4.28
CA ASN A 96 2.51 1.82 5.51
C ASN A 96 1.00 1.88 5.42
N PHE A 97 0.36 1.76 6.58
CA PHE A 97 -1.09 1.76 6.72
C PHE A 97 -1.46 2.94 7.62
N VAL A 98 -2.19 3.90 7.09
CA VAL A 98 -2.54 5.11 7.85
C VAL A 98 -4.04 5.39 7.71
N ARG A 99 -4.55 6.33 8.48
CA ARG A 99 -5.98 6.63 8.50
C ARG A 99 -6.36 7.81 7.62
N THR A 100 -5.42 8.70 7.33
CA THR A 100 -5.73 9.95 6.62
C THR A 100 -4.72 10.25 5.54
N LEU A 101 -5.17 11.04 4.57
CA LEU A 101 -4.29 11.51 3.50
C LEU A 101 -3.13 12.37 4.02
N PRO A 102 -3.35 13.31 4.97
CA PRO A 102 -2.22 14.06 5.52
C PRO A 102 -1.13 13.18 6.12
N GLU A 103 -1.50 12.10 6.82
CA GLU A 103 -0.51 11.16 7.36
C GLU A 103 0.29 10.49 6.25
N ALA A 104 -0.41 10.08 5.17
CA ALA A 104 0.26 9.45 4.02
C ALA A 104 1.25 10.40 3.37
N LEU A 105 0.83 11.63 3.14
CA LEU A 105 1.70 12.64 2.51
C LEU A 105 2.90 12.96 3.38
N GLN A 106 2.71 13.00 4.70
CA GLN A 106 3.82 13.27 5.62
C GLN A 106 4.86 12.17 5.55
N LEU A 107 4.42 10.91 5.50
CA LEU A 107 5.35 9.78 5.36
C LEU A 107 6.12 9.83 4.04
N LEU A 108 5.41 10.12 2.95
CA LEU A 108 6.00 10.08 1.62
C LEU A 108 6.86 11.30 1.30
N SER A 109 6.73 12.37 2.05
CA SER A 109 7.52 13.58 1.83
C SER A 109 8.86 13.56 2.55
N LYS A 110 9.10 12.59 3.42
CA LYS A 110 10.37 12.50 4.14
C LYS A 110 11.50 12.09 3.20
N PRO A 111 12.68 12.67 3.38
CA PRO A 111 13.87 12.31 2.58
C PRO A 111 14.33 10.88 2.86
#